data_56b6c482794aaf50541d8989389f14a6
#
_entry.id   56b6c482794aaf50541d8989389f14a6
#
_cell.length_a   1.000
_cell.length_b   1.000
_cell.length_c   1.000
_cell.angle_alpha   90.00
_cell.angle_beta   90.00
_cell.angle_gamma   90.00
#
_symmetry.space_group_name_H-M   'P 1'
#
loop_
_entity.id
_entity.type
_entity.pdbx_description
1 polymer ?
#
loop_
_entity_poly.entity_id
_entity_poly.type
_entity_poly.pdbx_seq_one_letter_code
_entity_poly.pdbx_strand_id
1 'polypeptide(L)'
;MQSDSLYEPESEKAFLGFLLLKGADNLIDIPVAPEDFYVDLHRRVYRAIGDLVDKRITIDPVSVLNFLKENSLLKDEEKEFNYIYSLYRDTVVTQPLAYYAVRIKRFSERRMYSKILQESLELIRKEPGDNESVFNTVEKILPKFPET
;
A
#
# COMPACT_ATOMS: atom_id res chain seq x y z
N MET A 1 9.72 20.31 -1.69
CA MET A 1 9.52 19.80 -1.31
C MET A 1 8.86 19.10 -0.57
N GLN A 2 8.46 18.68 -0.22
CA GLN A 2 7.95 18.14 0.65
C GLN A 2 6.81 17.26 0.49
N SER A 3 6.28 17.01 -0.66
CA SER A 3 5.35 15.97 -0.99
C SER A 3 5.90 14.60 -0.64
N ASP A 4 7.21 14.49 -0.53
CA ASP A 4 7.87 13.22 -0.22
C ASP A 4 7.47 12.64 1.12
N SER A 5 6.86 13.44 1.99
CA SER A 5 6.45 12.96 3.31
C SER A 5 5.17 12.13 3.26
N LEU A 6 4.52 12.01 2.10
CA LEU A 6 3.25 11.31 1.98
C LEU A 6 3.36 9.94 1.34
N TYR A 7 4.52 9.52 0.88
CA TYR A 7 4.70 8.19 0.31
C TYR A 7 6.17 7.83 0.32
N GLU A 8 6.43 6.53 0.28
CA GLU A 8 7.81 6.02 0.34
C GLU A 8 7.90 4.76 -0.51
N PRO A 9 8.07 4.91 -1.83
CA PRO A 9 8.09 3.75 -2.72
C PRO A 9 9.18 2.73 -2.38
N GLU A 10 10.30 3.16 -1.81
CA GLU A 10 11.39 2.24 -1.51
C GLU A 10 11.00 1.19 -0.47
N SER A 11 10.22 1.58 0.55
CA SER A 11 9.73 0.61 1.53
C SER A 11 8.73 -0.34 0.90
N GLU A 12 7.91 0.15 -0.04
CA GLU A 12 6.98 -0.71 -0.75
C GLU A 12 7.71 -1.73 -1.58
N LYS A 13 8.75 -1.31 -2.30
CA LYS A 13 9.57 -2.21 -3.09
C LYS A 13 10.23 -3.28 -2.23
N ALA A 14 10.79 -2.86 -1.09
CA ALA A 14 11.48 -3.79 -0.21
C ALA A 14 10.50 -4.83 0.36
N PHE A 15 9.30 -4.38 0.74
CA PHE A 15 8.28 -5.27 1.27
C PHE A 15 7.87 -6.32 0.24
N LEU A 16 7.56 -5.87 -0.97
CA LEU A 16 7.15 -6.79 -2.04
C LEU A 16 8.30 -7.69 -2.47
N GLY A 17 9.52 -7.14 -2.57
CA GLY A 17 10.69 -7.93 -2.90
C GLY A 17 10.94 -9.02 -1.87
N PHE A 18 10.75 -8.69 -0.58
CA PHE A 18 10.88 -9.68 0.48
C PHE A 18 9.93 -10.86 0.23
N LEU A 19 8.66 -10.54 -0.07
CA LEU A 19 7.67 -11.60 -0.28
C LEU A 19 7.97 -12.43 -1.51
N LEU A 20 8.47 -11.80 -2.57
CA LEU A 20 8.83 -12.53 -3.79
C LEU A 20 10.04 -13.44 -3.58
N LEU A 21 10.97 -13.02 -2.71
CA LEU A 21 12.19 -13.80 -2.45
C LEU A 21 11.97 -14.88 -1.40
N LYS A 22 11.27 -14.56 -0.33
CA LYS A 22 11.19 -15.40 0.85
C LYS A 22 9.82 -16.03 1.06
N GLY A 23 8.83 -15.63 0.25
CA GLY A 23 7.48 -16.14 0.42
C GLY A 23 6.74 -15.44 1.54
N ALA A 24 5.47 -15.78 1.70
CA ALA A 24 4.59 -15.11 2.65
C ALA A 24 4.52 -15.82 4.00
N ASP A 25 5.31 -16.87 4.20
CA ASP A 25 5.28 -17.61 5.47
C ASP A 25 5.70 -16.73 6.64
N ASN A 26 6.43 -15.67 6.35
CA ASN A 26 6.91 -14.75 7.38
C ASN A 26 6.04 -13.50 7.49
N LEU A 27 4.84 -13.51 6.91
CA LEU A 27 3.92 -12.40 7.09
C LEU A 27 3.62 -12.24 8.57
N ILE A 28 3.67 -11.00 9.01
CA ILE A 28 3.50 -10.66 10.40
C ILE A 28 2.06 -10.25 10.66
N ASP A 29 1.76 -10.03 11.94
CA ASP A 29 0.41 -9.69 12.34
C ASP A 29 0.04 -8.23 12.06
N ILE A 30 1.00 -7.40 11.64
CA ILE A 30 0.67 -6.02 11.30
C ILE A 30 -0.07 -6.02 9.96
N PRO A 31 -1.35 -5.63 9.95
CA PRO A 31 -2.12 -5.71 8.71
C PRO A 31 -1.69 -4.64 7.72
N VAL A 32 -1.40 -5.09 6.50
CA VAL A 32 -1.14 -4.22 5.37
C VAL A 32 -2.08 -4.66 4.27
N ALA A 33 -2.86 -3.73 3.74
CA ALA A 33 -3.83 -4.02 2.69
C ALA A 33 -3.31 -3.45 1.36
N PRO A 34 -3.81 -3.95 0.23
CA PRO A 34 -3.39 -3.39 -1.07
C PRO A 34 -3.56 -1.87 -1.14
N GLU A 35 -4.61 -1.35 -0.52
CA GLU A 35 -4.89 0.09 -0.52
C GLU A 35 -3.84 0.90 0.21
N ASP A 36 -3.03 0.28 1.04
CA ASP A 36 -1.99 0.99 1.79
C ASP A 36 -0.80 1.38 0.92
N PHE A 37 -0.68 0.77 -0.26
CA PHE A 37 0.42 1.09 -1.17
C PHE A 37 0.09 2.33 -1.98
N TYR A 38 1.08 3.18 -2.16
CA TYR A 38 0.92 4.39 -2.96
C TYR A 38 1.00 4.08 -4.46
N VAL A 39 1.94 3.22 -4.85
CA VAL A 39 2.17 2.91 -6.27
C VAL A 39 1.10 1.92 -6.74
N ASP A 40 0.42 2.26 -7.83
CA ASP A 40 -0.69 1.44 -8.33
C ASP A 40 -0.27 0.00 -8.64
N LEU A 41 0.87 -0.17 -9.29
CA LEU A 41 1.33 -1.52 -9.60
C LEU A 41 1.62 -2.31 -8.33
N HIS A 42 2.14 -1.65 -7.28
CA HIS A 42 2.37 -2.31 -6.01
C HIS A 42 1.07 -2.83 -5.41
N ARG A 43 -0.01 -2.06 -5.51
CA ARG A 43 -1.31 -2.51 -5.03
C ARG A 43 -1.76 -3.77 -5.75
N ARG A 44 -1.59 -3.80 -7.07
CA ARG A 44 -1.99 -4.96 -7.87
C ARG A 44 -1.12 -6.18 -7.57
N VAL A 45 0.17 -5.97 -7.42
CA VAL A 45 1.10 -7.05 -7.07
C VAL A 45 0.74 -7.63 -5.70
N TYR A 46 0.49 -6.77 -4.72
CA TYR A 46 0.18 -7.27 -3.38
C TYR A 46 -1.17 -8.00 -3.36
N ARG A 47 -2.13 -7.55 -4.15
CA ARG A 47 -3.41 -8.27 -4.29
C ARG A 47 -3.17 -9.67 -4.87
N ALA A 48 -2.30 -9.75 -5.87
CA ALA A 48 -1.94 -11.04 -6.46
C ALA A 48 -1.30 -11.96 -5.41
N ILE A 49 -0.37 -11.41 -4.62
CA ILE A 49 0.31 -12.19 -3.59
C ILE A 49 -0.71 -12.74 -2.59
N GLY A 50 -1.65 -11.91 -2.16
CA GLY A 50 -2.68 -12.34 -1.22
C GLY A 50 -3.52 -13.49 -1.76
N ASP A 51 -3.91 -13.40 -3.03
CA ASP A 51 -4.70 -14.47 -3.64
C ASP A 51 -3.91 -15.76 -3.77
N LEU A 52 -2.64 -15.64 -4.15
CA LEU A 52 -1.77 -16.82 -4.29
C LEU A 52 -1.58 -17.50 -2.94
N VAL A 53 -1.41 -16.71 -1.87
CA VAL A 53 -1.30 -17.27 -0.52
C VAL A 53 -2.56 -18.05 -0.17
N ASP A 54 -3.72 -17.48 -0.43
CA ASP A 54 -4.99 -18.14 -0.11
C ASP A 54 -5.16 -19.45 -0.88
N LYS A 55 -4.63 -19.50 -2.10
CA LYS A 55 -4.72 -20.72 -2.92
C LYS A 55 -3.55 -21.66 -2.74
N ARG A 56 -2.62 -21.31 -1.84
CA ARG A 56 -1.43 -22.12 -1.55
C ARG A 56 -0.56 -22.31 -2.77
N ILE A 57 -0.47 -21.29 -3.60
CA ILE A 57 0.40 -21.28 -4.77
C ILE A 57 1.68 -20.55 -4.39
N THR A 58 2.82 -21.09 -4.81
CA THR A 58 4.12 -20.48 -4.53
C THR A 58 4.20 -19.09 -5.16
N ILE A 59 4.68 -18.13 -4.39
CA ILE A 59 4.81 -16.75 -4.83
C ILE A 59 6.14 -16.59 -5.55
N ASP A 60 6.06 -16.19 -6.83
CA ASP A 60 7.24 -15.81 -7.60
C ASP A 60 6.78 -14.85 -8.71
N PRO A 61 7.73 -14.23 -9.45
CA PRO A 61 7.31 -13.25 -10.47
C PRO A 61 6.39 -13.83 -11.53
N VAL A 62 6.57 -15.12 -11.89
CA VAL A 62 5.73 -15.73 -12.92
C VAL A 62 4.31 -15.96 -12.42
N SER A 63 4.16 -16.48 -11.20
CA SER A 63 2.83 -16.74 -10.67
C SER A 63 2.08 -15.42 -10.43
N VAL A 64 2.78 -14.36 -10.01
CA VAL A 64 2.17 -13.04 -9.87
C VAL A 64 1.72 -12.52 -11.23
N LEU A 65 2.58 -12.63 -12.24
CA LEU A 65 2.24 -12.18 -13.58
C LEU A 65 1.01 -12.92 -14.11
N ASN A 66 0.99 -14.24 -13.93
CA ASN A 66 -0.13 -15.05 -14.41
C ASN A 66 -1.45 -14.61 -13.75
N PHE A 67 -1.40 -14.36 -12.44
CA PHE A 67 -2.59 -13.86 -11.74
C PHE A 67 -3.07 -12.55 -12.34
N LEU A 68 -2.15 -11.62 -12.58
CA LEU A 68 -2.52 -10.32 -13.12
C LEU A 68 -3.12 -10.45 -14.51
N LYS A 69 -2.56 -11.33 -15.34
CA LYS A 69 -3.07 -11.56 -16.68
C LYS A 69 -4.47 -12.18 -16.64
N GLU A 70 -4.65 -13.20 -15.82
CA GLU A 70 -5.91 -13.94 -15.76
C GLU A 70 -7.04 -13.10 -15.19
N ASN A 71 -6.72 -12.09 -14.42
CA ASN A 71 -7.71 -11.22 -13.78
C ASN A 71 -7.80 -9.85 -14.44
N SER A 72 -7.19 -9.69 -15.60
CA SER A 72 -7.25 -8.44 -16.39
C SER A 72 -6.72 -7.24 -15.61
N LEU A 73 -5.68 -7.47 -14.82
CA LEU A 73 -5.08 -6.44 -13.98
C LEU A 73 -3.76 -5.91 -14.55
N LEU A 74 -3.33 -6.36 -15.71
CA LEU A 74 -2.15 -5.83 -16.38
C LEU A 74 -2.54 -4.64 -17.26
N LYS A 75 -1.68 -3.62 -17.26
CA LYS A 75 -1.86 -2.46 -18.14
C LYS A 75 -0.84 -2.48 -19.29
N ASP A 76 0.39 -2.87 -19.00
CA ASP A 76 1.46 -2.98 -19.98
C ASP A 76 2.27 -4.21 -19.58
N GLU A 77 1.99 -5.33 -20.25
CA GLU A 77 2.54 -6.62 -19.80
C GLU A 77 4.06 -6.63 -19.73
N GLU A 78 4.72 -6.17 -20.79
CA GLU A 78 6.18 -6.25 -20.83
C GLU A 78 6.82 -5.37 -19.76
N LYS A 79 6.38 -4.12 -19.68
CA LYS A 79 6.91 -3.17 -18.71
C LYS A 79 6.68 -3.63 -17.28
N GLU A 80 5.46 -4.08 -17.02
CA GLU A 80 5.09 -4.45 -15.65
C GLU A 80 5.76 -5.74 -15.23
N PHE A 81 5.90 -6.70 -16.15
CA PHE A 81 6.63 -7.91 -15.82
C PHE A 81 8.09 -7.61 -15.53
N ASN A 82 8.72 -6.77 -16.34
CA ASN A 82 10.10 -6.38 -16.09
C ASN A 82 10.26 -5.72 -14.72
N TYR A 83 9.30 -4.89 -14.35
CA TYR A 83 9.32 -4.23 -13.06
C TYR A 83 9.16 -5.25 -11.92
N ILE A 84 8.20 -6.15 -12.03
CA ILE A 84 7.96 -7.18 -11.01
C ILE A 84 9.20 -8.06 -10.87
N TYR A 85 9.81 -8.43 -11.99
CA TYR A 85 11.03 -9.23 -11.94
C TYR A 85 12.17 -8.47 -11.26
N SER A 86 12.22 -7.15 -11.46
CA SER A 86 13.26 -6.34 -10.82
C SER A 86 13.06 -6.28 -9.31
N LEU A 87 11.82 -6.30 -8.83
CA LEU A 87 11.56 -6.37 -7.40
C LEU A 87 12.15 -7.65 -6.81
N TYR A 88 12.01 -8.75 -7.54
CA TYR A 88 12.56 -10.04 -7.11
C TYR A 88 14.09 -10.07 -7.16
N ARG A 89 14.66 -9.58 -8.25
CA ARG A 89 16.09 -9.72 -8.51
C ARG A 89 16.94 -8.66 -7.82
N ASP A 90 16.46 -7.41 -7.81
CA ASP A 90 17.29 -6.27 -7.44
C ASP A 90 17.01 -5.71 -6.06
N THR A 91 15.95 -6.16 -5.39
CA THR A 91 15.62 -5.63 -4.09
C THR A 91 16.61 -6.14 -3.04
N VAL A 92 17.18 -5.20 -2.28
CA VAL A 92 18.06 -5.54 -1.17
C VAL A 92 17.23 -5.49 0.09
N VAL A 93 17.12 -6.65 0.77
CA VAL A 93 16.33 -6.75 1.99
C VAL A 93 17.30 -6.78 3.16
N THR A 94 17.33 -5.71 3.94
CA THR A 94 18.24 -5.58 5.08
C THR A 94 17.52 -5.58 6.42
N GLN A 95 16.20 -5.49 6.41
CA GLN A 95 15.40 -5.39 7.63
C GLN A 95 14.36 -6.49 7.66
N PRO A 96 13.82 -6.81 8.86
CA PRO A 96 12.68 -7.72 8.93
C PRO A 96 11.47 -7.17 8.17
N LEU A 97 10.60 -8.06 7.73
CA LEU A 97 9.41 -7.67 6.98
C LEU A 97 8.59 -6.63 7.76
N ALA A 98 8.51 -6.78 9.09
CA ALA A 98 7.74 -5.87 9.92
C ALA A 98 8.21 -4.42 9.82
N TYR A 99 9.50 -4.22 9.62
CA TYR A 99 10.03 -2.86 9.49
C TYR A 99 9.39 -2.14 8.30
N TYR A 100 9.33 -2.82 7.17
CA TYR A 100 8.74 -2.22 5.96
C TYR A 100 7.23 -2.09 6.09
N ALA A 101 6.58 -3.07 6.69
CA ALA A 101 5.13 -3.04 6.87
C ALA A 101 4.69 -1.84 7.71
N VAL A 102 5.41 -1.56 8.79
CA VAL A 102 5.11 -0.41 9.64
C VAL A 102 5.23 0.90 8.86
N ARG A 103 6.27 1.00 8.03
CA ARG A 103 6.47 2.21 7.24
C ARG A 103 5.38 2.38 6.19
N ILE A 104 5.00 1.30 5.52
CA ILE A 104 3.93 1.36 4.53
C ILE A 104 2.64 1.85 5.19
N LYS A 105 2.31 1.29 6.34
CA LYS A 105 1.10 1.66 7.06
C LYS A 105 1.14 3.12 7.51
N ARG A 106 2.29 3.55 8.01
CA ARG A 106 2.45 4.94 8.46
C ARG A 106 2.17 5.93 7.34
N PHE A 107 2.73 5.70 6.16
CA PHE A 107 2.53 6.63 5.05
C PHE A 107 1.12 6.54 4.49
N SER A 108 0.51 5.36 4.52
CA SER A 108 -0.89 5.23 4.15
C SER A 108 -1.78 6.08 5.06
N GLU A 109 -1.53 6.02 6.36
CA GLU A 109 -2.29 6.81 7.32
C GLU A 109 -2.06 8.30 7.14
N ARG A 110 -0.81 8.70 6.85
CA ARG A 110 -0.51 10.11 6.60
C ARG A 110 -1.28 10.64 5.39
N ARG A 111 -1.40 9.84 4.35
CA ARG A 111 -2.18 10.24 3.16
C ARG A 111 -3.66 10.38 3.52
N MET A 112 -4.17 9.48 4.35
CA MET A 112 -5.56 9.55 4.78
C MET A 112 -5.81 10.81 5.62
N TYR A 113 -4.92 11.09 6.57
CA TYR A 113 -5.07 12.29 7.41
C TYR A 113 -5.00 13.55 6.55
N SER A 114 -4.07 13.60 5.61
CA SER A 114 -3.94 14.75 4.73
C SER A 114 -5.23 14.97 3.95
N LYS A 115 -5.82 13.90 3.42
CA LYS A 115 -7.06 14.00 2.66
C LYS A 115 -8.21 14.52 3.53
N ILE A 116 -8.35 13.96 4.74
CA ILE A 116 -9.41 14.37 5.64
C ILE A 116 -9.27 15.84 6.03
N LEU A 117 -8.03 16.26 6.31
CA LEU A 117 -7.80 17.65 6.70
C LEU A 117 -8.04 18.61 5.54
N GLN A 118 -7.67 18.21 4.32
CA GLN A 118 -7.95 19.04 3.14
C GLN A 118 -9.43 19.15 2.89
N GLU A 119 -10.18 18.05 3.01
CA GLU A 119 -11.63 18.09 2.88
C GLU A 119 -12.25 18.97 3.95
N SER A 120 -11.74 18.87 5.17
CA SER A 120 -12.24 19.69 6.26
C SER A 120 -11.99 21.17 6.01
N LEU A 121 -10.80 21.49 5.49
CA LEU A 121 -10.47 22.87 5.18
C LEU A 121 -11.39 23.44 4.10
N GLU A 122 -11.69 22.64 3.09
CA GLU A 122 -12.60 23.08 2.04
C GLU A 122 -14.00 23.34 2.60
N LEU A 123 -14.46 22.48 3.50
CA LEU A 123 -15.77 22.69 4.12
C LEU A 123 -15.81 23.97 4.94
N ILE A 124 -14.73 24.29 5.64
CA ILE A 124 -14.65 25.52 6.43
C ILE A 124 -14.75 26.75 5.53
N ARG A 125 -14.15 26.68 4.34
CA ARG A 125 -14.13 27.82 3.42
C ARG A 125 -15.41 27.97 2.61
N LYS A 126 -16.27 26.98 2.64
CA LYS A 126 -17.51 27.00 1.86
C LYS A 126 -18.54 27.91 2.49
N GLU A 127 -19.18 28.76 1.68
CA GLU A 127 -20.19 29.70 2.16
C GLU A 127 -21.47 29.53 1.38
N PRO A 128 -22.63 29.36 2.03
CA PRO A 128 -22.76 29.09 3.45
C PRO A 128 -22.45 27.63 3.75
N GLY A 129 -21.80 27.37 4.86
CA GLY A 129 -21.48 26.01 5.26
C GLY A 129 -21.94 25.80 6.69
N ASP A 130 -22.07 24.52 7.09
CA ASP A 130 -22.45 24.21 8.45
C ASP A 130 -21.26 23.57 9.19
N ASN A 131 -21.19 23.88 10.48
CA ASN A 131 -20.07 23.39 11.29
C ASN A 131 -20.20 21.91 11.61
N GLU A 132 -21.40 21.36 11.54
CA GLU A 132 -21.58 19.94 11.79
C GLU A 132 -20.88 19.09 10.74
N SER A 133 -20.94 19.49 9.48
CA SER A 133 -20.24 18.79 8.41
C SER A 133 -18.73 18.81 8.63
N VAL A 134 -18.20 19.95 9.09
CA VAL A 134 -16.77 20.05 9.39
C VAL A 134 -16.39 19.09 10.51
N PHE A 135 -17.17 19.12 11.59
CA PHE A 135 -16.91 18.25 12.74
C PHE A 135 -16.95 16.78 12.35
N ASN A 136 -17.98 16.38 11.59
CA ASN A 136 -18.13 14.98 11.20
C ASN A 136 -16.97 14.51 10.32
N THR A 137 -16.45 15.39 9.47
CA THR A 137 -15.32 15.04 8.61
C THR A 137 -14.04 14.87 9.41
N VAL A 138 -13.74 15.82 10.30
CA VAL A 138 -12.53 15.76 11.11
C VAL A 138 -12.58 14.58 12.07
N GLU A 139 -13.75 14.25 12.56
CA GLU A 139 -13.93 13.16 13.53
C GLU A 139 -13.50 11.82 12.94
N LYS A 140 -13.49 11.67 11.63
CA LYS A 140 -13.08 10.42 10.99
C LYS A 140 -11.64 10.04 11.30
N ILE A 141 -10.82 10.98 11.74
CA ILE A 141 -9.43 10.70 12.10
C ILE A 141 -9.34 9.97 13.43
N LEU A 142 -10.21 10.33 14.39
CA LEU A 142 -10.07 9.86 15.77
C LEU A 142 -10.11 8.35 15.94
N PRO A 143 -11.01 7.62 15.26
CA PRO A 143 -11.05 6.17 15.46
C PRO A 143 -9.83 5.42 14.94
N LYS A 144 -8.93 6.11 14.24
CA LYS A 144 -7.74 5.47 13.67
C LYS A 144 -6.59 5.37 14.67
N PHE A 145 -6.70 6.04 15.80
CA PHE A 145 -5.66 5.98 16.81
C PHE A 145 -6.11 5.08 17.95
N PRO A 146 -5.35 4.02 18.25
CA PRO A 146 -5.69 3.18 19.38
C PRO A 146 -5.48 3.94 20.67
N GLU A 147 -6.30 3.64 21.65
CA GLU A 147 -6.11 4.19 22.99
C GLU A 147 -4.95 3.46 23.65
N THR A 148 -4.07 4.20 24.26
CA THR A 148 -2.91 3.61 24.96
C THR A 148 -3.07 3.64 26.43
#